data_36a84febf4d150a4bc95862510bd38b3
#
_entry.id   36a84febf4d150a4bc95862510bd38b3
#
_cell.length_a   1.000
_cell.length_b   1.000
_cell.length_c   1.000
_cell.angle_alpha   90.00
_cell.angle_beta   90.00
_cell.angle_gamma   90.00
#
_symmetry.space_group_name_H-M   'P 1'
#
loop_
_entity.id
_entity.type
_entity.pdbx_description
1 polymer ?
#
loop_
_entity_poly.entity_id
_entity_poly.type
_entity_poly.pdbx_seq_one_letter_code
_entity_poly.pdbx_strand_id
1 'polypeptide(L)'
;MRQFVVIGIGRFGGAVAETLNELGHEVLVIDTDEEAIQKISDKVTHAVTADATDESVLKSLGVRNFDVAVVAIGSDIQSSIMTTLMLKESGVRYVVAKAQNELHARVLMKIGADKIVFPERDMGERVAHNLISSNILDFIELSEDHSIIEYAVPESWTGKALRDINMRARYGVTVVAIRNMNDESINISPKADSEIKDGDIMIVIGHNDDLKKLERKTE
;
A
#
# COMPACT_ATOMS: atom_id res chain seq x y z
N MET A 1 -7.45 5.24 19.41
CA MET A 1 -6.50 4.14 19.45
C MET A 1 -7.24 2.87 19.08
N ARG A 2 -6.75 2.08 18.14
CA ARG A 2 -7.35 0.80 17.74
C ARG A 2 -6.43 -0.33 18.11
N GLN A 3 -6.98 -1.54 18.22
CA GLN A 3 -6.22 -2.75 18.54
C GLN A 3 -6.13 -3.64 17.31
N PHE A 4 -4.91 -4.03 16.97
CA PHE A 4 -4.62 -4.86 15.81
C PHE A 4 -3.95 -6.16 16.23
N VAL A 5 -4.31 -7.28 15.61
CA VAL A 5 -3.54 -8.52 15.68
C VAL A 5 -2.98 -8.84 14.30
N VAL A 6 -1.67 -9.09 14.21
CA VAL A 6 -0.97 -9.46 12.97
C VAL A 6 -0.43 -10.87 13.13
N ILE A 7 -0.82 -11.78 12.24
CA ILE A 7 -0.48 -13.20 12.28
C ILE A 7 0.39 -13.54 11.07
N GLY A 8 1.59 -14.00 11.35
CA GLY A 8 2.65 -14.21 10.36
C GLY A 8 3.56 -12.99 10.22
N ILE A 9 4.79 -13.08 10.77
CA ILE A 9 5.75 -11.98 10.86
C ILE A 9 6.86 -12.13 9.79
N GLY A 10 6.44 -12.47 8.59
CA GLY A 10 7.31 -12.33 7.42
C GLY A 10 7.47 -10.86 7.01
N ARG A 11 8.10 -10.61 5.86
CA ARG A 11 8.37 -9.25 5.35
C ARG A 11 7.15 -8.34 5.35
N PHE A 12 6.01 -8.84 4.88
CA PHE A 12 4.78 -8.06 4.82
C PHE A 12 4.15 -7.85 6.21
N GLY A 13 3.95 -8.92 6.98
CA GLY A 13 3.33 -8.83 8.30
C GLY A 13 4.15 -8.00 9.27
N GLY A 14 5.48 -8.15 9.27
CA GLY A 14 6.38 -7.34 10.08
C GLY A 14 6.28 -5.85 9.75
N ALA A 15 6.33 -5.48 8.46
CA ALA A 15 6.19 -4.08 8.04
C ALA A 15 4.83 -3.49 8.46
N VAL A 16 3.74 -4.25 8.31
CA VAL A 16 2.40 -3.82 8.75
C VAL A 16 2.38 -3.58 10.27
N ALA A 17 2.93 -4.51 11.06
CA ALA A 17 2.92 -4.43 12.50
C ALA A 17 3.74 -3.24 13.04
N GLU A 18 4.96 -3.06 12.52
CA GLU A 18 5.84 -1.94 12.90
C GLU A 18 5.17 -0.60 12.56
N THR A 19 4.66 -0.44 11.33
CA THR A 19 3.99 0.80 10.91
C THR A 19 2.76 1.12 11.76
N LEU A 20 1.92 0.12 12.07
CA LEU A 20 0.75 0.34 12.92
C LEU A 20 1.14 0.80 14.33
N ASN A 21 2.22 0.25 14.90
CA ASN A 21 2.74 0.66 16.20
C ASN A 21 3.32 2.08 16.17
N GLU A 22 4.08 2.42 15.13
CA GLU A 22 4.61 3.79 14.90
C GLU A 22 3.49 4.84 14.77
N LEU A 23 2.36 4.46 14.18
CA LEU A 23 1.15 5.29 14.10
C LEU A 23 0.37 5.39 15.43
N GLY A 24 0.89 4.81 16.52
CA GLY A 24 0.34 4.93 17.86
C GLY A 24 -0.83 3.97 18.16
N HIS A 25 -0.88 2.84 17.47
CA HIS A 25 -1.87 1.79 17.71
C HIS A 25 -1.30 0.66 18.56
N GLU A 26 -2.19 -0.06 19.27
CA GLU A 26 -1.81 -1.29 19.98
C GLU A 26 -1.74 -2.46 19.00
N VAL A 27 -0.60 -3.15 18.97
CA VAL A 27 -0.35 -4.25 18.04
C VAL A 27 0.09 -5.49 18.81
N LEU A 28 -0.66 -6.59 18.64
CA LEU A 28 -0.25 -7.95 18.99
C LEU A 28 0.26 -8.64 17.73
N VAL A 29 1.46 -9.22 17.79
CA VAL A 29 1.97 -10.09 16.72
C VAL A 29 2.02 -11.54 17.19
N ILE A 30 1.72 -12.47 16.27
CA ILE A 30 1.73 -13.92 16.50
C ILE A 30 2.47 -14.58 15.36
N ASP A 31 3.48 -15.39 15.67
CA ASP A 31 4.17 -16.24 14.70
C ASP A 31 4.69 -17.51 15.43
N THR A 32 4.92 -18.57 14.68
CA THR A 32 5.59 -19.78 15.18
C THR A 32 7.11 -19.64 15.23
N ASP A 33 7.68 -18.69 14.51
CA ASP A 33 9.11 -18.42 14.46
C ASP A 33 9.55 -17.53 15.63
N GLU A 34 10.22 -18.14 16.61
CA GLU A 34 10.72 -17.46 17.80
C GLU A 34 11.74 -16.34 17.46
N GLU A 35 12.59 -16.56 16.45
CA GLU A 35 13.57 -15.53 16.04
C GLU A 35 12.88 -14.31 15.43
N ALA A 36 11.86 -14.53 14.61
CA ALA A 36 11.07 -13.43 14.05
C ALA A 36 10.35 -12.64 15.14
N ILE A 37 9.74 -13.32 16.10
CA ILE A 37 9.08 -12.71 17.27
C ILE A 37 10.09 -11.91 18.11
N GLN A 38 11.27 -12.46 18.39
CA GLN A 38 12.29 -11.77 19.17
C GLN A 38 12.77 -10.47 18.46
N LYS A 39 12.94 -10.50 17.13
CA LYS A 39 13.38 -9.33 16.35
C LYS A 39 12.37 -8.19 16.33
N ILE A 40 11.08 -8.48 16.46
CA ILE A 40 10.02 -7.48 16.39
C ILE A 40 9.51 -7.04 17.76
N SER A 41 9.87 -7.76 18.83
CA SER A 41 9.32 -7.55 20.18
C SER A 41 9.45 -6.12 20.71
N ASP A 42 10.56 -5.44 20.39
CA ASP A 42 10.82 -4.05 20.84
C ASP A 42 10.10 -2.99 19.95
N LYS A 43 9.46 -3.41 18.86
CA LYS A 43 8.84 -2.53 17.86
C LYS A 43 7.32 -2.60 17.85
N VAL A 44 6.72 -3.41 18.70
CA VAL A 44 5.27 -3.62 18.79
C VAL A 44 4.82 -3.68 20.25
N THR A 45 3.53 -3.59 20.50
CA THR A 45 3.00 -3.60 21.88
C THR A 45 3.17 -4.97 22.54
N HIS A 46 2.85 -6.03 21.80
CA HIS A 46 2.97 -7.42 22.28
C HIS A 46 3.42 -8.34 21.16
N ALA A 47 4.30 -9.29 21.50
CA ALA A 47 4.80 -10.29 20.57
C ALA A 47 4.72 -11.68 21.23
N VAL A 48 4.14 -12.66 20.54
CA VAL A 48 3.89 -13.99 21.06
C VAL A 48 4.30 -15.07 20.06
N THR A 49 5.15 -16.01 20.51
CA THR A 49 5.44 -17.21 19.74
C THR A 49 4.34 -18.23 19.98
N ALA A 50 3.50 -18.48 18.97
CA ALA A 50 2.38 -19.40 19.06
C ALA A 50 1.87 -19.83 17.68
N ASP A 51 1.17 -20.96 17.63
CA ASP A 51 0.49 -21.44 16.43
C ASP A 51 -0.93 -20.88 16.36
N ALA A 52 -1.18 -20.00 15.44
CA ALA A 52 -2.50 -19.37 15.23
C ALA A 52 -3.51 -20.32 14.56
N THR A 53 -3.13 -21.53 14.17
CA THR A 53 -4.05 -22.58 13.72
C THR A 53 -4.66 -23.37 14.88
N ASP A 54 -4.22 -23.09 16.10
CA ASP A 54 -4.86 -23.61 17.32
C ASP A 54 -5.90 -22.61 17.86
N GLU A 55 -7.16 -23.00 17.80
CA GLU A 55 -8.28 -22.18 18.27
C GLU A 55 -8.13 -21.80 19.76
N SER A 56 -7.56 -22.68 20.58
CA SER A 56 -7.37 -22.42 22.01
C SER A 56 -6.36 -21.30 22.25
N VAL A 57 -5.35 -21.18 21.40
CA VAL A 57 -4.36 -20.09 21.40
C VAL A 57 -5.05 -18.76 21.09
N LEU A 58 -5.80 -18.70 19.99
CA LEU A 58 -6.51 -17.48 19.60
C LEU A 58 -7.51 -17.02 20.69
N LYS A 59 -8.21 -17.96 21.33
CA LYS A 59 -9.12 -17.68 22.45
C LYS A 59 -8.36 -17.14 23.67
N SER A 60 -7.24 -17.75 24.04
CA SER A 60 -6.43 -17.33 25.20
C SER A 60 -5.84 -15.94 25.04
N LEU A 61 -5.46 -15.58 23.81
CA LEU A 61 -4.95 -14.25 23.43
C LEU A 61 -6.08 -13.21 23.27
N GLY A 62 -7.33 -13.63 23.37
CA GLY A 62 -8.47 -12.73 23.33
C GLY A 62 -8.69 -12.04 21.99
N VAL A 63 -8.35 -12.70 20.87
CA VAL A 63 -8.37 -12.10 19.51
C VAL A 63 -9.71 -11.48 19.13
N ARG A 64 -10.81 -11.93 19.68
CA ARG A 64 -12.16 -11.38 19.47
C ARG A 64 -12.30 -9.90 19.86
N ASN A 65 -11.42 -9.41 20.74
CA ASN A 65 -11.46 -8.04 21.23
C ASN A 65 -10.73 -7.05 20.32
N PHE A 66 -9.96 -7.56 19.37
CA PHE A 66 -9.23 -6.72 18.42
C PHE A 66 -10.16 -6.16 17.35
N ASP A 67 -9.92 -4.90 16.95
CA ASP A 67 -10.70 -4.23 15.91
C ASP A 67 -10.42 -4.81 14.53
N VAL A 68 -9.15 -5.16 14.28
CA VAL A 68 -8.67 -5.65 12.99
C VAL A 68 -7.68 -6.80 13.19
N ALA A 69 -7.85 -7.85 12.41
CA ALA A 69 -6.84 -8.90 12.27
C ALA A 69 -6.22 -8.88 10.85
N VAL A 70 -4.90 -9.05 10.79
CA VAL A 70 -4.15 -9.17 9.55
C VAL A 70 -3.52 -10.56 9.48
N VAL A 71 -4.00 -11.40 8.56
CA VAL A 71 -3.44 -12.74 8.31
C VAL A 71 -2.41 -12.60 7.19
N ALA A 72 -1.14 -12.58 7.58
CA ALA A 72 0.00 -12.39 6.68
C ALA A 72 0.81 -13.67 6.43
N ILE A 73 0.22 -14.85 6.71
CA ILE A 73 0.82 -16.17 6.48
C ILE A 73 1.02 -16.35 4.98
N GLY A 74 2.28 -16.44 4.54
CA GLY A 74 2.64 -16.45 3.12
C GLY A 74 3.10 -17.78 2.59
N SER A 75 3.57 -18.71 3.42
CA SER A 75 4.16 -19.99 3.00
C SER A 75 3.16 -21.16 3.00
N ASP A 76 2.11 -21.06 3.81
CA ASP A 76 1.13 -22.14 4.01
C ASP A 76 -0.31 -21.63 3.79
N ILE A 77 -0.87 -22.02 2.65
CA ILE A 77 -2.27 -21.68 2.27
C ILE A 77 -3.26 -22.29 3.25
N GLN A 78 -3.02 -23.51 3.73
CA GLN A 78 -3.94 -24.18 4.66
C GLN A 78 -4.00 -23.44 5.99
N SER A 79 -2.87 -23.10 6.58
CA SER A 79 -2.80 -22.34 7.81
C SER A 79 -3.41 -20.96 7.66
N SER A 80 -3.21 -20.27 6.51
CA SER A 80 -3.85 -18.99 6.21
C SER A 80 -5.37 -19.08 6.18
N ILE A 81 -5.93 -20.11 5.53
CA ILE A 81 -7.38 -20.36 5.45
C ILE A 81 -7.94 -20.68 6.84
N MET A 82 -7.31 -21.60 7.58
CA MET A 82 -7.77 -22.02 8.91
C MET A 82 -7.79 -20.84 9.88
N THR A 83 -6.69 -20.09 9.96
CA THR A 83 -6.57 -18.92 10.83
C THR A 83 -7.62 -17.86 10.47
N THR A 84 -7.81 -17.57 9.17
CA THR A 84 -8.82 -16.59 8.71
C THR A 84 -10.23 -17.02 9.13
N LEU A 85 -10.58 -18.29 8.93
CA LEU A 85 -11.88 -18.84 9.33
C LEU A 85 -12.12 -18.69 10.83
N MET A 86 -11.16 -19.12 11.66
CA MET A 86 -11.27 -19.05 13.11
C MET A 86 -11.38 -17.62 13.64
N LEU A 87 -10.68 -16.66 13.05
CA LEU A 87 -10.80 -15.25 13.40
C LEU A 87 -12.22 -14.72 13.12
N LYS A 88 -12.79 -15.06 11.96
CA LYS A 88 -14.17 -14.68 11.62
C LYS A 88 -15.19 -15.35 12.52
N GLU A 89 -15.04 -16.64 12.83
CA GLU A 89 -15.91 -17.38 13.76
C GLU A 89 -15.79 -16.85 15.20
N SER A 90 -14.61 -16.37 15.61
CA SER A 90 -14.39 -15.71 16.90
C SER A 90 -15.02 -14.31 16.99
N GLY A 91 -15.52 -13.76 15.87
CA GLY A 91 -16.22 -12.48 15.83
C GLY A 91 -15.31 -11.26 15.62
N VAL A 92 -14.07 -11.43 15.11
CA VAL A 92 -13.22 -10.29 14.72
C VAL A 92 -13.92 -9.49 13.63
N ARG A 93 -14.04 -8.18 13.84
CA ARG A 93 -14.88 -7.31 12.99
C ARG A 93 -14.35 -7.17 11.58
N TYR A 94 -13.03 -7.01 11.44
CA TYR A 94 -12.41 -6.77 10.14
C TYR A 94 -11.15 -7.62 10.00
N VAL A 95 -11.15 -8.50 9.00
CA VAL A 95 -10.04 -9.42 8.72
C VAL A 95 -9.46 -9.10 7.35
N VAL A 96 -8.19 -8.70 7.34
CA VAL A 96 -7.38 -8.54 6.12
C VAL A 96 -6.55 -9.80 5.94
N ALA A 97 -6.59 -10.41 4.76
CA ALA A 97 -5.82 -11.61 4.50
C ALA A 97 -4.93 -11.47 3.27
N LYS A 98 -3.68 -11.89 3.40
CA LYS A 98 -2.72 -11.98 2.29
C LYS A 98 -3.04 -13.22 1.46
N ALA A 99 -3.22 -13.05 0.15
CA ALA A 99 -3.38 -14.14 -0.79
C ALA A 99 -2.10 -14.38 -1.60
N GLN A 100 -1.84 -15.65 -1.92
CA GLN A 100 -0.74 -16.05 -2.79
C GLN A 100 -1.13 -16.06 -4.28
N ASN A 101 -2.40 -16.34 -4.56
CA ASN A 101 -2.96 -16.43 -5.91
C ASN A 101 -4.48 -16.20 -5.88
N GLU A 102 -5.08 -16.09 -7.07
CA GLU A 102 -6.51 -15.81 -7.22
C GLU A 102 -7.43 -16.90 -6.63
N LEU A 103 -7.01 -18.17 -6.68
CA LEU A 103 -7.81 -19.25 -6.08
C LEU A 103 -7.83 -19.12 -4.56
N HIS A 104 -6.68 -18.85 -3.95
CA HIS A 104 -6.57 -18.59 -2.51
C HIS A 104 -7.42 -17.38 -2.10
N ALA A 105 -7.33 -16.27 -2.86
CA ALA A 105 -8.14 -15.08 -2.61
C ALA A 105 -9.65 -15.38 -2.61
N ARG A 106 -10.13 -16.15 -3.61
CA ARG A 106 -11.54 -16.54 -3.67
C ARG A 106 -11.99 -17.38 -2.48
N VAL A 107 -11.12 -18.27 -1.98
CA VAL A 107 -11.42 -19.04 -0.76
C VAL A 107 -11.50 -18.12 0.44
N LEU A 108 -10.50 -17.27 0.65
CA LEU A 108 -10.46 -16.31 1.77
C LEU A 108 -11.69 -15.39 1.81
N MET A 109 -12.12 -14.88 0.65
CA MET A 109 -13.36 -14.10 0.56
C MET A 109 -14.60 -14.92 0.94
N LYS A 110 -14.67 -16.19 0.50
CA LYS A 110 -15.80 -17.08 0.79
C LYS A 110 -15.92 -17.40 2.28
N ILE A 111 -14.83 -17.50 3.01
CA ILE A 111 -14.82 -17.75 4.46
C ILE A 111 -14.92 -16.46 5.27
N GLY A 112 -15.11 -15.29 4.63
CA GLY A 112 -15.47 -14.03 5.27
C GLY A 112 -14.35 -13.05 5.50
N ALA A 113 -13.17 -13.19 4.86
CA ALA A 113 -12.18 -12.13 4.88
C ALA A 113 -12.77 -10.84 4.27
N ASP A 114 -12.59 -9.71 4.95
CA ASP A 114 -13.17 -8.43 4.55
C ASP A 114 -12.32 -7.72 3.50
N LYS A 115 -11.02 -7.99 3.49
CA LYS A 115 -10.08 -7.45 2.50
C LYS A 115 -9.01 -8.47 2.15
N ILE A 116 -8.74 -8.61 0.85
CA ILE A 116 -7.63 -9.41 0.33
C ILE A 116 -6.54 -8.47 -0.18
N VAL A 117 -5.28 -8.85 0.04
CA VAL A 117 -4.12 -8.13 -0.46
C VAL A 117 -3.14 -9.09 -1.14
N PHE A 118 -2.47 -8.60 -2.18
CA PHE A 118 -1.43 -9.32 -2.93
C PHE A 118 -0.13 -8.49 -2.94
N PRO A 119 0.56 -8.35 -1.79
CA PRO A 119 1.64 -7.37 -1.65
C PRO A 119 2.74 -7.49 -2.70
N GLU A 120 3.10 -8.72 -3.07
CA GLU A 120 4.15 -8.97 -4.06
C GLU A 120 3.71 -8.60 -5.47
N ARG A 121 2.44 -8.90 -5.84
CA ARG A 121 1.88 -8.53 -7.14
C ARG A 121 1.73 -7.01 -7.25
N ASP A 122 1.03 -6.42 -6.29
CA ASP A 122 0.69 -5.00 -6.30
C ASP A 122 1.97 -4.14 -6.34
N MET A 123 3.01 -4.53 -5.55
CA MET A 123 4.30 -3.85 -5.58
C MET A 123 5.09 -4.16 -6.86
N GLY A 124 5.01 -5.39 -7.38
CA GLY A 124 5.66 -5.78 -8.63
C GLY A 124 5.13 -4.99 -9.83
N GLU A 125 3.82 -4.82 -9.93
CA GLU A 125 3.16 -3.99 -10.95
C GLU A 125 3.61 -2.53 -10.84
N ARG A 126 3.66 -1.97 -9.63
CA ARG A 126 4.12 -0.60 -9.38
C ARG A 126 5.58 -0.40 -9.80
N VAL A 127 6.46 -1.31 -9.43
CA VAL A 127 7.87 -1.29 -9.84
C VAL A 127 8.01 -1.40 -11.36
N ALA A 128 7.23 -2.30 -12.00
CA ALA A 128 7.28 -2.47 -13.45
C ALA A 128 6.87 -1.18 -14.19
N HIS A 129 5.80 -0.50 -13.74
CA HIS A 129 5.41 0.79 -14.29
C HIS A 129 6.52 1.85 -14.16
N ASN A 130 7.17 1.92 -13.00
CA ASN A 130 8.26 2.88 -12.77
C ASN A 130 9.52 2.59 -13.61
N LEU A 131 9.75 1.33 -14.00
CA LEU A 131 10.90 0.94 -14.81
C LEU A 131 10.73 1.21 -16.32
N ILE A 132 9.49 1.26 -16.81
CA ILE A 132 9.19 1.47 -18.23
C ILE A 132 9.35 2.94 -18.62
N SER A 133 9.02 3.86 -17.71
CA SER A 133 9.02 5.29 -17.96
C SER A 133 10.21 5.98 -17.31
N SER A 134 10.94 6.77 -18.09
CA SER A 134 12.02 7.62 -17.56
C SER A 134 11.50 8.79 -16.72
N ASN A 135 10.24 9.21 -16.95
CA ASN A 135 9.67 10.41 -16.36
C ASN A 135 8.57 10.11 -15.32
N ILE A 136 8.08 8.86 -15.22
CA ILE A 136 7.12 8.47 -14.17
C ILE A 136 7.91 7.89 -12.98
N LEU A 137 7.89 8.61 -11.86
CA LEU A 137 8.60 8.22 -10.64
C LEU A 137 7.75 7.37 -9.71
N ASP A 138 6.43 7.56 -9.75
CA ASP A 138 5.48 6.76 -8.98
C ASP A 138 4.12 6.69 -9.68
N PHE A 139 3.37 5.61 -9.37
CA PHE A 139 2.09 5.28 -9.98
C PHE A 139 1.11 4.79 -8.92
N ILE A 140 -0.06 5.41 -8.85
CA ILE A 140 -1.16 5.02 -7.96
C ILE A 140 -2.42 4.82 -8.79
N GLU A 141 -2.89 3.60 -8.89
CA GLU A 141 -4.15 3.26 -9.53
C GLU A 141 -5.34 3.73 -8.68
N LEU A 142 -6.24 4.51 -9.27
CA LEU A 142 -7.49 4.93 -8.62
C LEU A 142 -8.68 4.07 -9.05
N SER A 143 -8.68 3.64 -10.32
CA SER A 143 -9.65 2.73 -10.92
C SER A 143 -9.01 2.07 -12.13
N GLU A 144 -9.72 1.12 -12.77
CA GLU A 144 -9.27 0.46 -14.00
C GLU A 144 -8.80 1.44 -15.09
N ASP A 145 -9.41 2.63 -15.16
CA ASP A 145 -9.18 3.61 -16.23
C ASP A 145 -8.44 4.88 -15.77
N HIS A 146 -8.25 5.11 -14.46
CA HIS A 146 -7.71 6.37 -13.93
C HIS A 146 -6.61 6.15 -12.92
N SER A 147 -5.55 6.95 -13.03
CA SER A 147 -4.39 6.89 -12.14
C SER A 147 -3.88 8.27 -11.75
N ILE A 148 -3.14 8.31 -10.66
CA ILE A 148 -2.25 9.42 -10.29
C ILE A 148 -0.82 8.97 -10.59
N ILE A 149 -0.03 9.87 -11.19
CA ILE A 149 1.40 9.64 -11.38
C ILE A 149 2.23 10.79 -10.82
N GLU A 150 3.43 10.48 -10.34
CA GLU A 150 4.50 11.45 -10.14
C GLU A 150 5.31 11.54 -11.44
N TYR A 151 5.28 12.71 -12.06
CA TYR A 151 5.85 12.96 -13.36
C TYR A 151 7.02 13.96 -13.26
N ALA A 152 8.22 13.50 -13.55
CA ALA A 152 9.40 14.36 -13.60
C ALA A 152 9.27 15.36 -14.77
N VAL A 153 9.38 16.64 -14.47
CA VAL A 153 9.22 17.70 -15.47
C VAL A 153 10.40 17.70 -16.42
N PRO A 154 10.17 17.66 -17.77
CA PRO A 154 11.25 17.76 -18.73
C PRO A 154 11.90 19.15 -18.69
N GLU A 155 13.22 19.22 -18.94
CA GLU A 155 13.96 20.48 -18.98
C GLU A 155 13.33 21.54 -19.89
N SER A 156 12.70 21.11 -20.99
CA SER A 156 12.03 22.00 -21.95
C SER A 156 10.85 22.78 -21.36
N TRP A 157 10.37 22.44 -20.16
CA TRP A 157 9.29 23.13 -19.46
C TRP A 157 9.79 24.05 -18.35
N THR A 158 11.05 23.95 -17.95
CA THR A 158 11.66 24.84 -16.95
C THR A 158 11.54 26.30 -17.36
N GLY A 159 11.13 27.17 -16.43
CA GLY A 159 10.91 28.59 -16.66
C GLY A 159 9.54 28.92 -17.30
N LYS A 160 8.74 27.92 -17.69
CA LYS A 160 7.39 28.17 -18.23
C LYS A 160 6.36 28.22 -17.12
N ALA A 161 5.32 29.02 -17.31
CA ALA A 161 4.17 28.97 -16.43
C ALA A 161 3.29 27.74 -16.76
N LEU A 162 2.62 27.18 -15.75
CA LEU A 162 1.77 26.00 -15.90
C LEU A 162 0.68 26.20 -17.00
N ARG A 163 0.13 27.42 -17.13
CA ARG A 163 -0.81 27.79 -18.20
C ARG A 163 -0.23 27.65 -19.61
N ASP A 164 1.07 27.91 -19.77
CA ASP A 164 1.72 27.85 -21.09
C ASP A 164 1.95 26.42 -21.55
N ILE A 165 2.12 25.50 -20.59
CA ILE A 165 2.20 24.06 -20.83
C ILE A 165 0.81 23.51 -21.17
N ASN A 166 -0.26 24.05 -20.55
CA ASN A 166 -1.67 23.74 -20.80
C ASN A 166 -1.99 22.25 -20.71
N MET A 167 -1.62 21.65 -19.55
CA MET A 167 -1.71 20.20 -19.28
C MET A 167 -3.07 19.62 -19.61
N ARG A 168 -4.15 20.32 -19.22
CA ARG A 168 -5.52 19.83 -19.43
C ARG A 168 -5.94 19.79 -20.89
N ALA A 169 -5.66 20.84 -21.66
CA ALA A 169 -6.09 20.90 -23.06
C ALA A 169 -5.19 20.06 -23.98
N ARG A 170 -3.89 19.95 -23.68
CA ARG A 170 -2.93 19.24 -24.53
C ARG A 170 -2.81 17.76 -24.25
N TYR A 171 -2.96 17.37 -22.98
CA TYR A 171 -2.70 16.01 -22.49
C TYR A 171 -3.89 15.37 -21.81
N GLY A 172 -4.97 16.12 -21.49
CA GLY A 172 -6.16 15.57 -20.84
C GLY A 172 -6.00 15.35 -19.33
N VAL A 173 -4.87 15.76 -18.73
CA VAL A 173 -4.55 15.51 -17.33
C VAL A 173 -4.67 16.74 -16.46
N THR A 174 -4.89 16.56 -15.16
CA THR A 174 -4.97 17.63 -14.18
C THR A 174 -3.76 17.58 -13.24
N VAL A 175 -3.07 18.71 -13.08
CA VAL A 175 -1.99 18.85 -12.11
C VAL A 175 -2.59 19.10 -10.73
N VAL A 176 -2.29 18.23 -9.77
CA VAL A 176 -2.78 18.26 -8.38
C VAL A 176 -1.78 19.01 -7.50
N ALA A 177 -0.49 18.74 -7.69
CA ALA A 177 0.57 19.38 -6.94
C ALA A 177 1.86 19.44 -7.77
N ILE A 178 2.80 20.29 -7.33
CA ILE A 178 4.18 20.34 -7.83
C ILE A 178 5.09 20.23 -6.61
N ARG A 179 5.97 19.24 -6.60
CA ARG A 179 7.00 19.03 -5.58
C ARG A 179 8.36 19.31 -6.19
N ASN A 180 9.22 20.06 -5.51
CA ASN A 180 10.59 20.29 -5.94
C ASN A 180 11.55 19.36 -5.18
N MET A 181 12.41 18.66 -5.91
CA MET A 181 13.38 17.71 -5.33
C MET A 181 14.57 18.41 -4.64
N ASN A 182 14.87 19.65 -5.02
CA ASN A 182 16.05 20.36 -4.50
C ASN A 182 15.81 20.99 -3.14
N ASP A 183 14.58 21.49 -2.87
CA ASP A 183 14.22 22.16 -1.61
C ASP A 183 13.10 21.45 -0.84
N GLU A 184 12.66 20.26 -1.34
CA GLU A 184 11.58 19.44 -0.76
C GLU A 184 10.24 20.19 -0.61
N SER A 185 10.10 21.35 -1.22
CA SER A 185 8.86 22.13 -1.18
C SER A 185 7.75 21.45 -1.97
N ILE A 186 6.51 21.57 -1.48
CA ILE A 186 5.33 21.08 -2.18
C ILE A 186 4.30 22.21 -2.33
N ASN A 187 3.87 22.46 -3.55
CA ASN A 187 2.81 23.39 -3.89
C ASN A 187 1.56 22.58 -4.27
N ILE A 188 0.59 22.52 -3.37
CA ILE A 188 -0.69 21.83 -3.59
C ILE A 188 -1.65 22.80 -4.28
N SER A 189 -2.31 22.34 -5.35
CA SER A 189 -3.20 23.16 -6.19
C SER A 189 -2.47 24.35 -6.83
N PRO A 190 -1.43 24.11 -7.64
CA PRO A 190 -0.64 25.15 -8.26
C PRO A 190 -1.53 26.04 -9.16
N LYS A 191 -1.25 27.33 -9.16
CA LYS A 191 -1.98 28.31 -9.99
C LYS A 191 -1.52 28.25 -11.44
N ALA A 192 -2.33 28.79 -12.34
CA ALA A 192 -2.01 28.82 -13.76
C ALA A 192 -0.71 29.59 -14.09
N ASP A 193 -0.33 30.53 -13.25
CA ASP A 193 0.90 31.34 -13.36
C ASP A 193 2.06 30.80 -12.55
N SER A 194 1.90 29.63 -11.88
CA SER A 194 3.02 28.95 -11.20
C SER A 194 4.09 28.59 -12.22
N GLU A 195 5.30 29.05 -11.98
CA GLU A 195 6.47 28.78 -12.80
C GLU A 195 7.05 27.40 -12.46
N ILE A 196 7.40 26.64 -13.49
CA ILE A 196 8.04 25.34 -13.37
C ILE A 196 9.54 25.53 -13.18
N LYS A 197 10.10 24.90 -12.18
CA LYS A 197 11.52 24.96 -11.84
C LYS A 197 12.23 23.66 -12.21
N ASP A 198 13.53 23.76 -12.32
CA ASP A 198 14.38 22.59 -12.44
C ASP A 198 14.25 21.67 -11.22
N GLY A 199 14.16 20.36 -11.47
CA GLY A 199 13.93 19.37 -10.43
C GLY A 199 12.47 19.29 -9.92
N ASP A 200 11.52 19.97 -10.59
CA ASP A 200 10.10 19.83 -10.25
C ASP A 200 9.56 18.47 -10.68
N ILE A 201 8.70 17.92 -9.84
CA ILE A 201 7.87 16.74 -10.09
C ILE A 201 6.42 17.17 -10.00
N MET A 202 5.67 16.94 -11.07
CA MET A 202 4.23 17.15 -11.08
C MET A 202 3.50 15.90 -10.60
N ILE A 203 2.60 16.05 -9.63
CA ILE A 203 1.61 15.04 -9.30
C ILE A 203 0.40 15.30 -10.19
N VAL A 204 0.14 14.37 -11.12
CA VAL A 204 -0.93 14.52 -12.12
C VAL A 204 -1.93 13.38 -12.04
N ILE A 205 -3.20 13.69 -12.27
CA ILE A 205 -4.31 12.74 -12.33
C ILE A 205 -4.94 12.77 -13.71
N GLY A 206 -5.27 11.59 -14.25
CA GLY A 206 -5.94 11.50 -15.54
C GLY A 206 -6.35 10.07 -15.91
N HIS A 207 -6.98 9.96 -17.07
CA HIS A 207 -7.25 8.67 -17.69
C HIS A 207 -5.92 8.02 -18.13
N ASN A 208 -5.80 6.70 -17.99
CA ASN A 208 -4.55 5.97 -18.27
C ASN A 208 -4.01 6.23 -19.69
N ASP A 209 -4.90 6.36 -20.69
CA ASP A 209 -4.48 6.67 -22.06
C ASP A 209 -3.94 8.10 -22.21
N ASP A 210 -4.44 9.05 -21.43
CA ASP A 210 -3.96 10.43 -21.45
C ASP A 210 -2.61 10.58 -20.73
N LEU A 211 -2.41 9.82 -19.66
CA LEU A 211 -1.12 9.71 -18.98
C LEU A 211 -0.04 9.12 -19.91
N LYS A 212 -0.37 8.08 -20.69
CA LYS A 212 0.52 7.52 -21.73
C LYS A 212 0.84 8.53 -22.84
N LYS A 213 -0.13 9.40 -23.22
CA LYS A 213 0.13 10.48 -24.20
C LYS A 213 1.06 11.54 -23.64
N LEU A 214 0.94 11.87 -22.35
CA LEU A 214 1.85 12.79 -21.68
C LEU A 214 3.30 12.27 -21.77
N GLU A 215 3.52 11.01 -21.45
CA GLU A 215 4.82 10.36 -21.52
C GLU A 215 5.45 10.42 -22.92
N ARG A 216 4.74 9.93 -23.95
CA ARG A 216 5.25 9.86 -25.35
C ARG A 216 5.56 11.20 -26.00
N LYS A 217 4.96 12.29 -25.55
CA LYS A 217 5.16 13.61 -26.16
C LYS A 217 6.27 14.41 -25.50
N THR A 218 6.85 13.89 -24.46
CA THR A 218 7.88 14.56 -23.66
C THR A 218 9.21 13.80 -23.64
N GLU A 219 9.26 12.63 -24.28
CA GLU A 219 10.48 11.97 -24.74
C GLU A 219 11.02 12.69 -26.01
#